data_11e980fbfa2fc10dda53973bab244f00
#
_entry.id   11e980fbfa2fc10dda53973bab244f00
#
_cell.length_a   1.000
_cell.length_b   1.000
_cell.length_c   1.000
_cell.angle_alpha   90.00
_cell.angle_beta   90.00
_cell.angle_gamma   90.00
#
_symmetry.space_group_name_H-M   'P 1'
#
loop_
_entity.id
_entity.type
_entity.pdbx_description
1 polymer ?
#
loop_
_entity_poly.entity_id
_entity_poly.type
_entity_poly.pdbx_seq_one_letter_code
_entity_poly.pdbx_strand_id
1 'polypeptide(L)'
;VTSANTEKYINKYKELEQSRNGNYISSDLMKLVFEKYANDIEYRRKYNLAVSNSAACLASRAFKAAISNPKVKHCIFVAGAYGSGKSFLIQSLYEKNKEELKECVVYEGSITSKSIDEKIDTVLKCGITPSMIILNPTLELSMKNIKERAKRIGRDVRKEDCVFVYANIYGALKRLKEKYKDINYVIYNKETNVPTDLEVSTNAK
;
A
#
# COMPACT_ATOMS: atom_id res chain seq x y z
N VAL A 1 -6.34 20.57 -1.59
CA VAL A 1 -6.30 20.21 -3.02
C VAL A 1 -7.69 20.45 -3.59
N THR A 2 -7.86 21.46 -4.44
CA THR A 2 -9.11 21.75 -5.12
C THR A 2 -9.40 20.68 -6.19
N SER A 3 -10.66 20.50 -6.59
CA SER A 3 -11.04 19.51 -7.61
C SER A 3 -10.28 19.70 -8.93
N ALA A 4 -10.09 20.96 -9.37
CA ALA A 4 -9.35 21.30 -10.59
C ALA A 4 -7.88 20.86 -10.60
N ASN A 5 -7.22 20.85 -9.41
CA ASN A 5 -5.83 20.40 -9.29
C ASN A 5 -5.69 18.88 -9.10
N THR A 6 -6.77 18.19 -8.77
CA THR A 6 -6.73 16.75 -8.48
C THR A 6 -6.30 15.95 -9.70
N GLU A 7 -6.92 16.21 -10.85
CA GLU A 7 -6.64 15.49 -12.09
C GLU A 7 -5.19 15.70 -12.55
N LYS A 8 -4.70 16.92 -12.46
CA LYS A 8 -3.29 17.25 -12.72
C LYS A 8 -2.33 16.39 -11.89
N TYR A 9 -2.58 16.24 -10.58
CA TYR A 9 -1.73 15.43 -9.72
C TYR A 9 -1.88 13.92 -9.98
N ILE A 10 -3.08 13.44 -10.32
CA ILE A 10 -3.29 12.04 -10.70
C ILE A 10 -2.53 11.74 -12.00
N ASN A 11 -2.56 12.63 -12.99
CA ASN A 11 -1.80 12.46 -14.21
C ASN A 11 -0.29 12.46 -13.97
N LYS A 12 0.23 13.41 -13.17
CA LYS A 12 1.63 13.36 -12.71
C LYS A 12 1.99 12.05 -12.00
N TYR A 13 1.06 11.49 -11.21
CA TYR A 13 1.28 10.21 -10.55
C TYR A 13 1.43 9.06 -11.55
N LYS A 14 0.59 9.02 -12.59
CA LYS A 14 0.68 8.00 -13.64
C LYS A 14 2.00 8.04 -14.41
N GLU A 15 2.60 9.24 -14.55
CA GLU A 15 3.89 9.44 -15.19
C GLU A 15 5.07 8.90 -14.36
N LEU A 16 4.90 8.69 -13.04
CA LEU A 16 5.92 8.05 -12.22
C LEU A 16 6.05 6.59 -12.64
N GLU A 17 7.24 6.17 -13.05
CA GLU A 17 7.53 4.79 -13.45
C GLU A 17 7.06 3.77 -12.40
N GLN A 18 7.32 4.07 -11.12
CA GLN A 18 6.94 3.23 -10.00
C GLN A 18 5.42 3.05 -9.88
N SER A 19 4.62 4.01 -10.36
CA SER A 19 3.15 3.92 -10.30
C SER A 19 2.57 2.87 -11.24
N ARG A 20 3.37 2.37 -12.19
CA ARG A 20 2.92 1.42 -13.21
C ARG A 20 1.69 1.93 -13.97
N ASN A 21 1.79 3.16 -14.46
CA ASN A 21 0.71 3.89 -15.13
C ASN A 21 -0.56 4.02 -14.25
N GLY A 22 -0.38 4.15 -12.95
CA GLY A 22 -1.46 4.28 -11.97
C GLY A 22 -2.11 2.96 -11.54
N ASN A 23 -1.57 1.80 -11.91
CA ASN A 23 -2.03 0.50 -11.44
C ASN A 23 -1.43 0.13 -10.07
N TYR A 24 -0.32 0.71 -9.68
CA TYR A 24 0.16 0.65 -8.30
C TYR A 24 -0.18 1.96 -7.58
N ILE A 25 -0.94 1.87 -6.49
CA ILE A 25 -1.41 3.00 -5.70
C ILE A 25 -0.80 2.96 -4.31
N SER A 26 -0.04 4.00 -3.98
CA SER A 26 0.56 4.21 -2.66
C SER A 26 0.48 5.68 -2.27
N SER A 27 -0.01 5.97 -1.06
CA SER A 27 -0.02 7.34 -0.54
C SER A 27 1.40 7.88 -0.33
N ASP A 28 2.34 7.02 -0.05
CA ASP A 28 3.75 7.41 0.09
C ASP A 28 4.40 7.74 -1.25
N LEU A 29 4.12 6.96 -2.29
CA LEU A 29 4.57 7.27 -3.66
C LEU A 29 3.86 8.54 -4.19
N MET A 30 2.60 8.72 -3.87
CA MET A 30 1.82 9.90 -4.25
C MET A 30 2.44 11.22 -3.75
N LYS A 31 3.23 11.21 -2.68
CA LYS A 31 3.95 12.41 -2.21
C LYS A 31 4.92 12.97 -3.25
N LEU A 32 5.41 12.13 -4.18
CA LEU A 32 6.36 12.56 -5.21
C LEU A 32 5.74 13.43 -6.30
N VAL A 33 4.41 13.56 -6.37
CA VAL A 33 3.78 14.52 -7.28
C VAL A 33 3.95 15.97 -6.82
N PHE A 34 4.33 16.18 -5.55
CA PHE A 34 4.67 17.50 -5.02
C PHE A 34 6.15 17.80 -5.29
N GLU A 35 6.41 18.72 -6.19
CA GLU A 35 7.74 18.97 -6.75
C GLU A 35 8.82 19.23 -5.68
N LYS A 36 8.56 20.12 -4.71
CA LYS A 36 9.50 20.37 -3.61
C LYS A 36 9.78 19.09 -2.80
N TYR A 37 8.75 18.31 -2.54
CA TYR A 37 8.92 17.04 -1.82
C TYR A 37 9.70 16.01 -2.65
N ALA A 38 9.50 15.97 -3.96
CA ALA A 38 10.20 15.05 -4.85
C ALA A 38 11.70 15.36 -4.97
N ASN A 39 12.07 16.64 -4.98
CA ASN A 39 13.42 17.08 -5.37
C ASN A 39 14.30 17.50 -4.19
N ASP A 40 13.74 17.67 -2.98
CA ASP A 40 14.48 18.20 -1.82
C ASP A 40 14.36 17.25 -0.61
N ILE A 41 15.49 16.64 -0.22
CA ILE A 41 15.55 15.71 0.91
C ILE A 41 15.28 16.42 2.24
N GLU A 42 15.77 17.66 2.43
CA GLU A 42 15.54 18.41 3.66
C GLU A 42 14.06 18.82 3.77
N TYR A 43 13.44 19.17 2.64
CA TYR A 43 12.00 19.41 2.60
C TYR A 43 11.22 18.13 2.97
N ARG A 44 11.64 16.95 2.50
CA ARG A 44 11.03 15.67 2.90
C ARG A 44 11.15 15.43 4.39
N ARG A 45 12.32 15.64 4.98
CA ARG A 45 12.55 15.49 6.43
C ARG A 45 11.60 16.37 7.23
N LYS A 46 11.48 17.64 6.82
CA LYS A 46 10.68 18.62 7.55
C LYS A 46 9.17 18.46 7.35
N TYR A 47 8.73 18.12 6.13
CA TYR A 47 7.31 18.18 5.75
C TYR A 47 6.68 16.83 5.41
N ASN A 48 7.34 15.71 5.68
CA ASN A 48 6.82 14.38 5.37
C ASN A 48 5.41 14.13 5.93
N LEU A 49 5.16 14.58 7.16
CA LEU A 49 3.85 14.46 7.80
C LEU A 49 2.82 15.45 7.23
N ALA A 50 3.24 16.68 6.98
CA ALA A 50 2.35 17.72 6.48
C ALA A 50 1.72 17.40 5.11
N VAL A 51 2.46 16.75 4.21
CA VAL A 51 1.95 16.35 2.88
C VAL A 51 1.14 15.04 2.90
N SER A 52 1.14 14.31 4.01
CA SER A 52 0.55 12.96 4.08
C SER A 52 -0.94 12.95 3.81
N ASN A 53 -1.71 13.88 4.37
CA ASN A 53 -3.15 13.93 4.19
C ASN A 53 -3.54 14.26 2.73
N SER A 54 -2.84 15.22 2.11
CA SER A 54 -3.07 15.54 0.70
C SER A 54 -2.73 14.36 -0.21
N ALA A 55 -1.60 13.70 0.03
CA ALA A 55 -1.21 12.51 -0.71
C ALA A 55 -2.20 11.34 -0.52
N ALA A 56 -2.70 11.11 0.69
CA ALA A 56 -3.69 10.08 0.96
C ALA A 56 -5.03 10.35 0.25
N CYS A 57 -5.47 11.61 0.22
CA CYS A 57 -6.66 12.01 -0.51
C CYS A 57 -6.51 11.78 -2.02
N LEU A 58 -5.38 12.19 -2.61
CA LEU A 58 -5.08 11.96 -4.01
C LEU A 58 -4.97 10.47 -4.34
N ALA A 59 -4.29 9.68 -3.50
CA ALA A 59 -4.17 8.24 -3.66
C ALA A 59 -5.55 7.55 -3.61
N SER A 60 -6.45 8.00 -2.72
CA SER A 60 -7.81 7.46 -2.65
C SER A 60 -8.61 7.75 -3.92
N ARG A 61 -8.46 8.93 -4.52
CA ARG A 61 -9.11 9.27 -5.80
C ARG A 61 -8.49 8.50 -6.98
N ALA A 62 -7.15 8.39 -7.02
CA ALA A 62 -6.45 7.59 -8.03
C ALA A 62 -6.88 6.11 -7.95
N PHE A 63 -7.03 5.57 -6.74
CA PHE A 63 -7.53 4.21 -6.53
C PHE A 63 -8.92 4.01 -7.10
N LYS A 64 -9.87 4.92 -6.78
CA LYS A 64 -11.23 4.85 -7.32
C LYS A 64 -11.24 4.90 -8.85
N ALA A 65 -10.43 5.79 -9.44
CA ALA A 65 -10.31 5.88 -10.89
C ALA A 65 -9.72 4.59 -11.51
N ALA A 66 -8.70 3.98 -10.86
CA ALA A 66 -8.08 2.76 -11.34
C ALA A 66 -9.05 1.56 -11.33
N ILE A 67 -9.79 1.35 -10.22
CA ILE A 67 -10.75 0.24 -10.13
C ILE A 67 -12.03 0.45 -10.95
N SER A 68 -12.30 1.66 -11.43
CA SER A 68 -13.40 1.93 -12.36
C SER A 68 -13.05 1.54 -13.80
N ASN A 69 -11.82 1.13 -14.10
CA ASN A 69 -11.42 0.63 -15.40
C ASN A 69 -11.99 -0.78 -15.62
N PRO A 70 -12.80 -1.02 -16.65
CA PRO A 70 -13.44 -2.33 -16.88
C PRO A 70 -12.46 -3.46 -17.21
N LYS A 71 -11.19 -3.14 -17.52
CA LYS A 71 -10.12 -4.12 -17.72
C LYS A 71 -9.58 -4.68 -16.41
N VAL A 72 -9.81 -4.02 -15.29
CA VAL A 72 -9.32 -4.47 -13.98
C VAL A 72 -10.21 -5.59 -13.47
N LYS A 73 -9.62 -6.76 -13.21
CA LYS A 73 -10.28 -7.96 -12.70
C LYS A 73 -9.91 -8.26 -11.26
N HIS A 74 -8.71 -7.83 -10.84
CA HIS A 74 -8.16 -8.15 -9.53
C HIS A 74 -7.65 -6.89 -8.83
N CYS A 75 -7.73 -6.91 -7.50
CA CYS A 75 -7.12 -5.88 -6.66
C CYS A 75 -6.30 -6.54 -5.56
N ILE A 76 -5.00 -6.29 -5.54
CA ILE A 76 -4.08 -6.83 -4.55
C ILE A 76 -3.79 -5.75 -3.52
N PHE A 77 -4.24 -5.97 -2.29
CA PHE A 77 -3.90 -5.13 -1.16
C PHE A 77 -2.59 -5.60 -0.53
N VAL A 78 -1.55 -4.77 -0.56
CA VAL A 78 -0.29 -5.06 0.12
C VAL A 78 -0.23 -4.23 1.40
N ALA A 79 -0.34 -4.91 2.53
CA ALA A 79 -0.45 -4.29 3.85
C ALA A 79 0.69 -4.74 4.78
N GLY A 80 0.84 -4.07 5.90
CA GLY A 80 1.85 -4.40 6.90
C GLY A 80 2.36 -3.18 7.65
N ALA A 81 3.26 -3.41 8.61
CA ALA A 81 3.87 -2.36 9.41
C ALA A 81 4.73 -1.39 8.57
N TYR A 82 5.09 -0.26 9.15
CA TYR A 82 6.09 0.62 8.57
C TYR A 82 7.44 -0.11 8.50
N GLY A 83 8.21 0.10 7.42
CA GLY A 83 9.51 -0.58 7.26
C GLY A 83 9.43 -2.08 6.97
N SER A 84 8.25 -2.65 6.74
CA SER A 84 8.07 -4.09 6.49
C SER A 84 8.58 -4.56 5.12
N GLY A 85 8.90 -3.65 4.19
CA GLY A 85 9.39 -4.00 2.86
C GLY A 85 8.31 -4.14 1.79
N LYS A 86 7.11 -3.59 2.01
CA LYS A 86 6.00 -3.61 1.03
C LYS A 86 6.42 -3.17 -0.37
N SER A 87 7.05 -2.02 -0.48
CA SER A 87 7.46 -1.48 -1.79
C SER A 87 8.46 -2.38 -2.52
N PHE A 88 9.35 -3.07 -1.77
CA PHE A 88 10.26 -4.07 -2.34
C PHE A 88 9.51 -5.30 -2.86
N LEU A 89 8.55 -5.82 -2.06
CA LEU A 89 7.70 -6.92 -2.51
C LEU A 89 6.92 -6.55 -3.77
N ILE A 90 6.30 -5.36 -3.80
CA ILE A 90 5.52 -4.88 -4.94
C ILE A 90 6.40 -4.80 -6.19
N GLN A 91 7.61 -4.25 -6.07
CA GLN A 91 8.55 -4.23 -7.19
C GLN A 91 8.84 -5.64 -7.71
N SER A 92 9.16 -6.59 -6.81
CA SER A 92 9.41 -7.99 -7.18
C SER A 92 8.19 -8.67 -7.82
N LEU A 93 6.96 -8.36 -7.36
CA LEU A 93 5.74 -8.86 -7.97
C LEU A 93 5.62 -8.40 -9.44
N TYR A 94 5.84 -7.11 -9.71
CA TYR A 94 5.78 -6.57 -11.07
C TYR A 94 6.89 -7.10 -11.98
N GLU A 95 8.08 -7.37 -11.44
CA GLU A 95 9.18 -7.94 -12.21
C GLU A 95 8.91 -9.38 -12.64
N LYS A 96 8.28 -10.17 -11.77
CA LYS A 96 8.03 -11.61 -11.99
C LYS A 96 6.72 -11.93 -12.69
N ASN A 97 5.68 -11.08 -12.51
CA ASN A 97 4.30 -11.37 -12.96
C ASN A 97 3.75 -10.20 -13.79
N LYS A 98 4.55 -9.68 -14.71
CA LYS A 98 4.23 -8.46 -15.48
C LYS A 98 2.95 -8.58 -16.29
N GLU A 99 2.70 -9.74 -16.89
CA GLU A 99 1.52 -9.97 -17.73
C GLU A 99 0.25 -10.09 -16.89
N GLU A 100 0.30 -10.88 -15.82
CA GLU A 100 -0.83 -11.11 -14.92
C GLU A 100 -1.26 -9.84 -14.19
N LEU A 101 -0.32 -8.94 -13.92
CA LEU A 101 -0.59 -7.67 -13.25
C LEU A 101 -1.13 -6.56 -14.17
N LYS A 102 -1.27 -6.79 -15.48
CA LYS A 102 -1.88 -5.81 -16.40
C LYS A 102 -3.36 -5.55 -16.09
N GLU A 103 -4.08 -6.56 -15.62
CA GLU A 103 -5.49 -6.46 -15.21
C GLU A 103 -5.67 -6.30 -13.70
N CYS A 104 -4.57 -6.00 -12.99
CA CYS A 104 -4.57 -5.83 -11.54
C CYS A 104 -4.34 -4.38 -11.13
N VAL A 105 -5.01 -3.98 -10.05
CA VAL A 105 -4.62 -2.81 -9.25
C VAL A 105 -3.94 -3.28 -7.98
N VAL A 106 -2.77 -2.76 -7.69
CA VAL A 106 -2.04 -3.02 -6.43
C VAL A 106 -2.18 -1.79 -5.53
N TYR A 107 -2.76 -1.98 -4.36
CA TYR A 107 -2.90 -0.92 -3.35
C TYR A 107 -1.99 -1.18 -2.15
N GLU A 108 -1.08 -0.25 -1.88
CA GLU A 108 -0.24 -0.27 -0.67
C GLU A 108 -0.86 0.57 0.44
N GLY A 109 -1.05 -0.03 1.62
CA GLY A 109 -1.64 0.67 2.75
C GLY A 109 -1.31 0.05 4.10
N SER A 110 -1.87 0.64 5.17
CA SER A 110 -1.82 0.07 6.50
C SER A 110 -3.06 -0.78 6.76
N ILE A 111 -2.87 -2.01 7.24
CA ILE A 111 -3.97 -2.89 7.64
C ILE A 111 -4.77 -2.35 8.83
N THR A 112 -4.14 -1.50 9.65
CA THR A 112 -4.79 -0.90 10.83
C THR A 112 -5.65 0.31 10.49
N SER A 113 -5.61 0.80 9.25
CA SER A 113 -6.42 1.92 8.80
C SER A 113 -7.86 1.48 8.50
N LYS A 114 -8.84 2.19 9.06
CA LYS A 114 -10.26 1.98 8.72
C LYS A 114 -10.54 2.17 7.22
N SER A 115 -9.76 2.98 6.53
CA SER A 115 -9.91 3.20 5.10
C SER A 115 -9.65 1.96 4.23
N ILE A 116 -9.02 0.90 4.79
CA ILE A 116 -8.82 -0.35 4.05
C ILE A 116 -10.16 -1.06 3.82
N ASP A 117 -11.05 -1.05 4.82
CA ASP A 117 -12.39 -1.65 4.72
C ASP A 117 -13.19 -0.99 3.60
N GLU A 118 -13.22 0.35 3.57
CA GLU A 118 -13.93 1.11 2.53
C GLU A 118 -13.41 0.79 1.12
N LYS A 119 -12.12 0.56 0.99
CA LYS A 119 -11.51 0.20 -0.30
C LYS A 119 -11.87 -1.22 -0.71
N ILE A 120 -11.84 -2.17 0.23
CA ILE A 120 -12.27 -3.56 -0.03
C ILE A 120 -13.75 -3.57 -0.44
N ASP A 121 -14.61 -2.89 0.31
CA ASP A 121 -16.04 -2.78 0.01
C ASP A 121 -16.27 -2.16 -1.39
N THR A 122 -15.45 -1.18 -1.78
CA THR A 122 -15.54 -0.56 -3.11
C THR A 122 -15.12 -1.52 -4.22
N VAL A 123 -14.04 -2.28 -4.02
CA VAL A 123 -13.56 -3.30 -4.95
C VAL A 123 -14.61 -4.38 -5.19
N LEU A 124 -15.21 -4.90 -4.10
CA LEU A 124 -16.26 -5.91 -4.17
C LEU A 124 -17.50 -5.39 -4.91
N LYS A 125 -17.92 -4.14 -4.65
CA LYS A 125 -19.03 -3.48 -5.38
C LYS A 125 -18.78 -3.33 -6.88
N CYS A 126 -17.52 -3.23 -7.29
CA CYS A 126 -17.14 -3.19 -8.71
C CYS A 126 -17.05 -4.57 -9.35
N GLY A 127 -17.33 -5.66 -8.63
CA GLY A 127 -17.19 -7.04 -9.12
C GLY A 127 -15.74 -7.48 -9.32
N ILE A 128 -14.78 -6.79 -8.70
CA ILE A 128 -13.35 -7.07 -8.77
C ILE A 128 -13.00 -8.04 -7.62
N THR A 129 -12.15 -9.03 -7.89
CA THR A 129 -11.69 -9.99 -6.90
C THR A 129 -10.56 -9.39 -6.05
N PRO A 130 -10.74 -9.19 -4.72
CA PRO A 130 -9.68 -8.73 -3.84
C PRO A 130 -8.81 -9.87 -3.35
N SER A 131 -7.51 -9.59 -3.17
CA SER A 131 -6.55 -10.43 -2.45
C SER A 131 -5.75 -9.56 -1.50
N MET A 132 -5.23 -10.12 -0.40
CA MET A 132 -4.45 -9.36 0.56
C MET A 132 -3.14 -10.06 0.90
N ILE A 133 -2.04 -9.33 0.75
CA ILE A 133 -0.70 -9.76 1.14
C ILE A 133 -0.27 -8.92 2.35
N ILE A 134 0.09 -9.59 3.44
CA ILE A 134 0.45 -8.94 4.69
C ILE A 134 1.90 -9.24 5.02
N LEU A 135 2.69 -8.18 5.20
CA LEU A 135 4.09 -8.27 5.63
C LEU A 135 4.17 -7.97 7.12
N ASN A 136 4.61 -8.95 7.89
CA ASN A 136 4.72 -8.86 9.35
C ASN A 136 6.15 -9.21 9.82
N PRO A 137 7.15 -8.33 9.60
CA PRO A 137 8.49 -8.50 10.15
C PRO A 137 8.48 -8.20 11.65
N THR A 138 9.60 -8.51 12.33
CA THR A 138 9.79 -8.06 13.72
C THR A 138 9.79 -6.53 13.83
N LEU A 139 9.42 -6.03 15.00
CA LEU A 139 9.48 -4.60 15.30
C LEU A 139 10.89 -4.05 15.13
N GLU A 140 11.90 -4.82 15.58
CA GLU A 140 13.31 -4.45 15.46
C GLU A 140 13.74 -4.25 14.02
N LEU A 141 13.42 -5.22 13.13
CA LEU A 141 13.72 -5.13 11.71
C LEU A 141 12.98 -3.95 11.05
N SER A 142 11.73 -3.73 11.41
CA SER A 142 10.93 -2.58 10.95
C SER A 142 11.60 -1.26 11.32
N MET A 143 12.03 -1.11 12.58
CA MET A 143 12.68 0.10 13.08
C MET A 143 14.05 0.32 12.42
N LYS A 144 14.83 -0.74 12.20
CA LYS A 144 16.10 -0.67 11.46
C LYS A 144 15.86 -0.13 10.04
N ASN A 145 14.93 -0.74 9.32
CA ASN A 145 14.61 -0.34 7.95
C ASN A 145 14.10 1.12 7.85
N ILE A 146 13.32 1.58 8.84
CA ILE A 146 12.84 2.97 8.91
C ILE A 146 14.03 3.92 9.07
N LYS A 147 14.95 3.65 10.00
CA LYS A 147 16.13 4.48 10.23
C LYS A 147 17.03 4.56 8.99
N GLU A 148 17.29 3.45 8.32
CA GLU A 148 18.09 3.41 7.10
C GLU A 148 17.41 4.19 5.97
N ARG A 149 16.10 4.05 5.80
CA ARG A 149 15.31 4.81 4.83
C ARG A 149 15.34 6.31 5.13
N ALA A 150 15.19 6.72 6.39
CA ALA A 150 15.22 8.11 6.81
C ALA A 150 16.56 8.77 6.46
N LYS A 151 17.69 8.05 6.68
CA LYS A 151 19.03 8.52 6.29
C LYS A 151 19.15 8.70 4.78
N ARG A 152 18.68 7.73 4.00
CA ARG A 152 18.87 7.69 2.55
C ARG A 152 17.98 8.65 1.78
N ILE A 153 16.72 8.77 2.14
CA ILE A 153 15.72 9.53 1.36
C ILE A 153 14.92 10.55 2.16
N GLY A 154 15.27 10.81 3.41
CA GLY A 154 14.63 11.82 4.25
C GLY A 154 13.21 11.47 4.72
N ARG A 155 12.75 10.22 4.54
CA ARG A 155 11.42 9.77 4.98
C ARG A 155 11.50 9.05 6.31
N ASP A 156 11.14 9.74 7.36
CA ASP A 156 11.06 9.19 8.71
C ASP A 156 9.61 8.84 9.10
N VAL A 157 9.48 8.01 10.12
CA VAL A 157 8.21 7.62 10.76
C VAL A 157 8.41 7.74 12.26
N ARG A 158 7.47 8.35 12.95
CA ARG A 158 7.53 8.44 14.41
C ARG A 158 7.51 7.03 15.01
N LYS A 159 8.32 6.83 16.03
CA LYS A 159 8.45 5.54 16.73
C LYS A 159 7.10 5.07 17.27
N GLU A 160 6.30 5.99 17.81
CA GLU A 160 5.00 5.71 18.38
C GLU A 160 4.03 5.17 17.30
N ASP A 161 4.03 5.75 16.09
CA ASP A 161 3.21 5.28 14.97
C ASP A 161 3.61 3.86 14.54
N CYS A 162 4.92 3.57 14.52
CA CYS A 162 5.42 2.25 14.18
C CYS A 162 4.99 1.21 15.22
N VAL A 163 5.17 1.49 16.50
CA VAL A 163 4.78 0.63 17.63
C VAL A 163 3.27 0.40 17.62
N PHE A 164 2.49 1.45 17.41
CA PHE A 164 1.03 1.37 17.32
C PHE A 164 0.56 0.41 16.23
N VAL A 165 1.08 0.58 15.00
CA VAL A 165 0.71 -0.29 13.88
C VAL A 165 1.12 -1.73 14.16
N TYR A 166 2.32 -1.94 14.66
CA TYR A 166 2.83 -3.27 14.98
C TYR A 166 1.96 -3.98 16.05
N ALA A 167 1.61 -3.29 17.13
CA ALA A 167 0.78 -3.84 18.19
C ALA A 167 -0.64 -4.20 17.75
N ASN A 168 -1.17 -3.51 16.73
CA ASN A 168 -2.55 -3.67 16.28
C ASN A 168 -2.72 -4.53 15.01
N ILE A 169 -1.63 -5.03 14.41
CA ILE A 169 -1.68 -5.73 13.12
C ILE A 169 -2.50 -7.02 13.20
N TYR A 170 -2.34 -7.81 14.27
CA TYR A 170 -3.08 -9.05 14.45
C TYR A 170 -4.56 -8.84 14.69
N GLY A 171 -4.93 -7.85 15.53
CA GLY A 171 -6.32 -7.48 15.75
C GLY A 171 -7.01 -7.00 14.48
N ALA A 172 -6.31 -6.19 13.67
CA ALA A 172 -6.81 -5.74 12.39
C ALA A 172 -6.99 -6.90 11.38
N LEU A 173 -6.03 -7.82 11.34
CA LEU A 173 -6.13 -9.01 10.50
C LEU A 173 -7.30 -9.91 10.88
N LYS A 174 -7.48 -10.18 12.17
CA LYS A 174 -8.60 -10.95 12.69
C LYS A 174 -9.93 -10.33 12.26
N ARG A 175 -10.10 -9.03 12.50
CA ARG A 175 -11.30 -8.26 12.09
C ARG A 175 -11.57 -8.36 10.60
N LEU A 176 -10.54 -8.23 9.76
CA LEU A 176 -10.70 -8.32 8.30
C LEU A 176 -11.09 -9.73 7.85
N LYS A 177 -10.47 -10.78 8.40
CA LYS A 177 -10.82 -12.17 8.10
C LYS A 177 -12.24 -12.52 8.52
N GLU A 178 -12.70 -11.99 9.65
CA GLU A 178 -14.09 -12.18 10.12
C GLU A 178 -15.09 -11.49 9.20
N LYS A 179 -14.75 -10.26 8.73
CA LYS A 179 -15.65 -9.48 7.85
C LYS A 179 -15.63 -9.95 6.40
N TYR A 180 -14.46 -10.35 5.87
CA TYR A 180 -14.25 -10.68 4.46
C TYR A 180 -13.73 -12.10 4.32
N LYS A 181 -14.58 -13.09 4.54
CA LYS A 181 -14.21 -14.53 4.60
C LYS A 181 -13.71 -15.08 3.26
N ASP A 182 -14.19 -14.52 2.15
CA ASP A 182 -13.90 -15.01 0.80
C ASP A 182 -12.65 -14.35 0.16
N ILE A 183 -11.96 -13.47 0.90
CA ILE A 183 -10.71 -12.88 0.43
C ILE A 183 -9.56 -13.84 0.66
N ASN A 184 -8.68 -13.98 -0.33
CA ASN A 184 -7.45 -14.71 -0.18
C ASN A 184 -6.42 -13.87 0.61
N TYR A 185 -5.94 -14.40 1.74
CA TYR A 185 -4.94 -13.77 2.61
C TYR A 185 -3.63 -14.54 2.55
N VAL A 186 -2.54 -13.84 2.21
CA VAL A 186 -1.18 -14.37 2.28
C VAL A 186 -0.39 -13.56 3.29
N ILE A 187 0.20 -14.22 4.28
CA ILE A 187 1.00 -13.57 5.32
C ILE A 187 2.45 -13.99 5.16
N TYR A 188 3.33 -12.99 4.98
CA TYR A 188 4.77 -13.18 4.96
C TYR A 188 5.37 -12.79 6.29
N ASN A 189 6.01 -13.74 6.96
CA ASN A 189 6.92 -13.45 8.07
C ASN A 189 8.34 -13.30 7.52
N LYS A 190 8.93 -12.12 7.66
CA LYS A 190 10.20 -11.80 7.03
C LYS A 190 11.42 -12.47 7.68
N GLU A 191 11.28 -13.05 8.88
CA GLU A 191 12.36 -13.81 9.51
C GLU A 191 12.69 -15.12 8.79
N THR A 192 11.70 -15.69 8.11
CA THR A 192 11.84 -17.00 7.49
C THR A 192 11.87 -16.96 5.95
N ASN A 193 11.53 -15.83 5.29
CA ASN A 193 11.26 -15.74 3.84
C ASN A 193 10.26 -16.79 3.33
N VAL A 194 9.60 -17.50 4.22
CA VAL A 194 8.61 -18.53 3.93
C VAL A 194 7.25 -17.93 4.24
N PRO A 195 6.24 -18.09 3.38
CA PRO A 195 4.87 -17.85 3.79
C PRO A 195 4.65 -18.71 5.04
N THR A 196 4.35 -18.08 6.17
CA THR A 196 3.87 -18.87 7.31
C THR A 196 2.58 -19.51 6.85
N ASP A 197 2.49 -20.83 6.95
CA ASP A 197 1.28 -21.63 6.69
C ASP A 197 0.16 -21.21 7.65
N LEU A 198 -0.35 -20.03 7.45
CA LEU A 198 -1.62 -19.61 7.95
C LEU A 198 -2.60 -19.84 6.80
N GLU A 199 -3.05 -21.10 6.75
CA GLU A 199 -4.25 -21.54 6.05
C GLU A 199 -4.54 -20.75 4.76
N VAL A 200 -3.91 -21.15 3.66
CA VAL A 200 -4.49 -20.95 2.34
C VAL A 200 -5.83 -21.66 2.40
N SER A 201 -6.90 -20.92 2.73
CA SER A 201 -8.24 -21.46 2.55
C SER A 201 -8.47 -21.52 1.03
N THR A 202 -8.02 -22.61 0.43
CA THR A 202 -8.40 -23.02 -0.91
C THR A 202 -9.87 -23.41 -0.88
N ASN A 203 -10.76 -22.44 -0.91
CA ASN A 203 -12.12 -22.64 -1.38
C ASN A 203 -12.16 -22.24 -2.85
N ALA A 204 -11.47 -23.03 -3.68
CA ALA A 204 -11.78 -23.13 -5.08
C ALA A 204 -12.84 -24.24 -5.20
N LYS A 205 -14.09 -23.84 -5.39
CA LYS A 205 -15.11 -24.62 -6.10
C LYS A 205 -15.75 -23.71 -7.13
#